data_be5d6183bf17b2be50473ad892ff7807
#
_entry.id   be5d6183bf17b2be50473ad892ff7807
#
_cell.length_a   1.000
_cell.length_b   1.000
_cell.length_c   1.000
_cell.angle_alpha   90.00
_cell.angle_beta   90.00
_cell.angle_gamma   90.00
#
_symmetry.space_group_name_H-M   'P 1'
#
loop_
_entity.id
_entity.type
_entity.pdbx_description
1 polymer ?
#
loop_
_entity_poly.entity_id
_entity_poly.type
_entity_poly.pdbx_seq_one_letter_code
_entity_poly.pdbx_strand_id
1 'polypeptide(L)'
;MKDTTPQAVQSCHELLKWLIPHLDKFPRVRRFTLGERLESALLEVLEATMESAYTRNKQPSLQRANLRLEVARHLWRLSHEFQAIPTRSY
;
A
#
# COMPACT_ATOMS: atom_id res chain seq x y z
N MET A 1 -23.84 -13.81 0.35
CA MET A 1 -22.78 -14.64 -0.24
C MET A 1 -21.54 -14.59 0.64
N LYS A 2 -20.92 -15.73 0.86
CA LYS A 2 -19.75 -15.78 1.70
C LYS A 2 -18.54 -15.24 0.95
N ASP A 3 -17.80 -14.36 1.62
CA ASP A 3 -16.58 -13.79 1.04
C ASP A 3 -15.46 -14.83 1.10
N THR A 4 -14.89 -15.15 -0.06
CA THR A 4 -13.78 -16.10 -0.17
C THR A 4 -12.45 -15.42 -0.40
N THR A 5 -12.39 -14.09 -0.27
CA THR A 5 -11.16 -13.33 -0.47
C THR A 5 -10.13 -13.73 0.59
N PRO A 6 -8.89 -14.06 0.18
CA PRO A 6 -7.85 -14.39 1.16
C PRO A 6 -7.59 -13.23 2.13
N GLN A 7 -7.21 -13.57 3.35
CA GLN A 7 -7.02 -12.59 4.42
C GLN A 7 -5.99 -11.51 4.04
N ALA A 8 -4.88 -11.90 3.41
CA ALA A 8 -3.85 -10.94 3.04
C ALA A 8 -4.36 -9.94 2.01
N VAL A 9 -5.16 -10.41 1.05
CA VAL A 9 -5.75 -9.54 0.04
C VAL A 9 -6.75 -8.59 0.68
N GLN A 10 -7.58 -9.11 1.59
CA GLN A 10 -8.58 -8.28 2.26
C GLN A 10 -7.92 -7.22 3.14
N SER A 11 -6.84 -7.58 3.85
CA SER A 11 -6.12 -6.62 4.69
C SER A 11 -5.53 -5.49 3.84
N CYS A 12 -4.95 -5.83 2.69
CA CYS A 12 -4.39 -4.83 1.78
C CYS A 12 -5.49 -3.93 1.21
N HIS A 13 -6.63 -4.52 0.88
CA HIS A 13 -7.78 -3.77 0.39
C HIS A 13 -8.24 -2.73 1.41
N GLU A 14 -8.36 -3.14 2.68
CA GLU A 14 -8.78 -2.23 3.75
C GLU A 14 -7.74 -1.13 3.98
N LEU A 15 -6.46 -1.47 3.90
CA LEU A 15 -5.40 -0.48 4.04
C LEU A 15 -5.49 0.57 2.92
N LEU A 16 -5.71 0.15 1.69
CA LEU A 16 -5.88 1.07 0.57
C LEU A 16 -7.11 1.96 0.73
N LYS A 17 -8.20 1.40 1.22
CA LYS A 17 -9.40 2.19 1.50
C LYS A 17 -9.13 3.29 2.52
N TRP A 18 -8.28 2.99 3.50
CA TRP A 18 -7.89 3.99 4.50
C TRP A 18 -6.93 5.01 3.91
N LEU A 19 -5.94 4.54 3.14
CA LEU A 19 -4.83 5.38 2.67
C LEU A 19 -5.24 6.37 1.59
N ILE A 20 -6.01 5.94 0.60
CA ILE A 20 -6.30 6.78 -0.57
C ILE A 20 -6.90 8.13 -0.19
N PRO A 21 -7.92 8.20 0.71
CA PRO A 21 -8.43 9.51 1.13
C PRO A 21 -7.38 10.38 1.84
N HIS A 22 -6.42 9.77 2.53
CA HIS A 22 -5.34 10.51 3.17
C HIS A 22 -4.39 11.09 2.14
N LEU A 23 -4.13 10.36 1.05
CA LEU A 23 -3.28 10.86 -0.03
C LEU A 23 -3.90 12.07 -0.70
N ASP A 24 -5.22 12.09 -0.80
CA ASP A 24 -5.94 13.22 -1.41
C ASP A 24 -5.77 14.51 -0.62
N LYS A 25 -5.37 14.41 0.65
CA LYS A 25 -5.13 15.57 1.51
C LYS A 25 -3.68 16.03 1.48
N PHE A 26 -2.82 15.35 0.75
CA PHE A 26 -1.43 15.79 0.63
C PHE A 26 -1.36 17.13 -0.11
N PRO A 27 -0.38 17.98 0.21
CA PRO A 27 -0.12 19.16 -0.61
C PRO A 27 0.09 18.74 -2.06
N ARG A 28 -0.37 19.55 -2.99
CA ARG A 28 -0.38 19.18 -4.41
C ARG A 28 0.95 18.64 -4.91
N VAL A 29 2.05 19.30 -4.54
CA VAL A 29 3.38 18.87 -4.96
C VAL A 29 3.68 17.46 -4.48
N ARG A 30 3.28 17.14 -3.24
CA ARG A 30 3.55 15.81 -2.66
C ARG A 30 2.56 14.77 -3.11
N ARG A 31 1.33 15.18 -3.47
CA ARG A 31 0.32 14.24 -3.96
C ARG A 31 0.78 13.56 -5.26
N PHE A 32 1.40 14.32 -6.14
CA PHE A 32 1.83 13.79 -7.43
C PHE A 32 3.25 13.23 -7.42
N THR A 33 3.91 13.24 -6.28
CA THR A 33 5.23 12.61 -6.10
C THR A 33 5.13 11.47 -5.09
N LEU A 34 5.25 11.79 -3.80
CA LEU A 34 5.21 10.77 -2.74
C LEU A 34 3.87 10.05 -2.65
N GLY A 35 2.77 10.78 -2.78
CA GLY A 35 1.45 10.18 -2.70
C GLY A 35 1.22 9.16 -3.79
N GLU A 36 1.58 9.51 -5.02
CA GLU A 36 1.42 8.62 -6.16
C GLU A 36 2.28 7.36 -6.02
N ARG A 37 3.52 7.52 -5.55
CA ARG A 37 4.40 6.38 -5.31
C ARG A 37 3.89 5.48 -4.20
N LEU A 38 3.33 6.06 -3.14
CA LEU A 38 2.72 5.29 -2.06
C LEU A 38 1.56 4.45 -2.56
N GLU A 39 0.68 5.07 -3.33
CA GLU A 39 -0.47 4.39 -3.89
C GLU A 39 -0.03 3.24 -4.79
N SER A 40 0.93 3.50 -5.68
CA SER A 40 1.46 2.48 -6.58
C SER A 40 2.10 1.32 -5.82
N ALA A 41 2.87 1.62 -4.77
CA ALA A 41 3.52 0.57 -3.99
C ALA A 41 2.49 -0.36 -3.34
N LEU A 42 1.43 0.20 -2.77
CA LEU A 42 0.39 -0.62 -2.12
C LEU A 42 -0.48 -1.35 -3.13
N LEU A 43 -0.72 -0.77 -4.31
CA LEU A 43 -1.41 -1.49 -5.37
C LEU A 43 -0.59 -2.69 -5.84
N GLU A 44 0.73 -2.57 -5.88
CA GLU A 44 1.60 -3.70 -6.20
C GLU A 44 1.57 -4.78 -5.10
N VAL A 45 1.46 -4.36 -3.83
CA VAL A 45 1.27 -5.32 -2.73
C VAL A 45 -0.03 -6.08 -2.93
N LEU A 46 -1.10 -5.38 -3.30
CA LEU A 46 -2.40 -6.01 -3.56
C LEU A 46 -2.28 -7.03 -4.68
N GLU A 47 -1.65 -6.65 -5.80
CA GLU A 47 -1.47 -7.54 -6.94
C GLU A 47 -0.66 -8.78 -6.56
N ALA A 48 0.43 -8.58 -5.82
CA ALA A 48 1.31 -9.68 -5.43
C ALA A 48 0.64 -10.64 -4.46
N THR A 49 -0.14 -10.13 -3.50
CA THR A 49 -0.87 -10.99 -2.58
C THR A 49 -1.97 -11.75 -3.30
N MET A 50 -2.63 -11.10 -4.26
CA MET A 50 -3.64 -11.77 -5.08
C MET A 50 -3.02 -12.86 -5.93
N GLU A 51 -1.88 -12.58 -6.55
CA GLU A 51 -1.14 -13.57 -7.34
C GLU A 51 -0.78 -14.78 -6.48
N SER A 52 -0.29 -14.55 -5.25
CA SER A 52 0.10 -15.64 -4.36
C SER A 52 -1.08 -16.54 -3.98
N ALA A 53 -2.29 -15.98 -3.99
CA ALA A 53 -3.49 -16.76 -3.66
C ALA A 53 -3.86 -17.74 -4.79
N TYR A 54 -3.42 -17.48 -6.02
CA TYR A 54 -3.82 -18.26 -7.18
C TYR A 54 -2.66 -18.99 -7.86
N THR A 55 -1.45 -18.97 -7.27
CA THR A 55 -0.32 -19.70 -7.82
C THR A 55 0.10 -20.81 -6.87
N ARG A 56 0.71 -21.87 -7.46
CA ARG A 56 1.20 -22.97 -6.66
C ARG A 56 2.47 -22.59 -5.91
N ASN A 57 3.40 -21.93 -6.58
CA ASN A 57 4.64 -21.48 -5.95
C ASN A 57 4.47 -20.02 -5.49
N LYS A 58 4.17 -19.86 -4.21
CA LYS A 58 3.82 -18.56 -3.65
C LYS A 58 5.03 -17.70 -3.27
N GLN A 59 6.21 -18.31 -3.18
CA GLN A 59 7.39 -17.63 -2.64
C GLN A 59 7.77 -16.35 -3.40
N PRO A 60 7.88 -16.37 -4.75
CA PRO A 60 8.29 -15.15 -5.45
C PRO A 60 7.30 -13.99 -5.28
N SER A 61 5.99 -14.27 -5.33
CA SER A 61 5.01 -13.20 -5.20
C SER A 61 4.94 -12.67 -3.79
N LEU A 62 5.11 -13.53 -2.77
CA LEU A 62 5.15 -13.07 -1.38
C LEU A 62 6.39 -12.23 -1.10
N GLN A 63 7.54 -12.59 -1.68
CA GLN A 63 8.76 -11.79 -1.55
C GLN A 63 8.58 -10.41 -2.18
N ARG A 64 7.93 -10.36 -3.35
CA ARG A 64 7.64 -9.09 -4.01
C ARG A 64 6.70 -8.24 -3.17
N ALA A 65 5.67 -8.86 -2.59
CA ALA A 65 4.73 -8.15 -1.72
C ALA A 65 5.45 -7.55 -0.52
N ASN A 66 6.34 -8.31 0.11
CA ASN A 66 7.08 -7.83 1.28
C ASN A 66 7.99 -6.67 0.92
N LEU A 67 8.67 -6.74 -0.22
CA LEU A 67 9.53 -5.65 -0.67
C LEU A 67 8.72 -4.37 -0.92
N ARG A 68 7.60 -4.49 -1.61
CA ARG A 68 6.77 -3.34 -1.91
C ARG A 68 6.15 -2.73 -0.65
N LEU A 69 5.82 -3.57 0.32
CA LEU A 69 5.31 -3.09 1.59
C LEU A 69 6.38 -2.29 2.35
N GLU A 70 7.64 -2.75 2.33
CA GLU A 70 8.73 -2.00 2.95
C GLU A 70 8.97 -0.68 2.23
N VAL A 71 8.85 -0.65 0.91
CA VAL A 71 8.95 0.59 0.14
C VAL A 71 7.84 1.55 0.58
N ALA A 72 6.60 1.04 0.71
CA ALA A 72 5.48 1.86 1.14
C ALA A 72 5.69 2.44 2.54
N ARG A 73 6.21 1.63 3.47
CA ARG A 73 6.50 2.10 4.82
C ARG A 73 7.50 3.24 4.82
N HIS A 74 8.54 3.10 4.02
CA HIS A 74 9.57 4.14 3.94
C HIS A 74 9.00 5.42 3.30
N LEU A 75 8.19 5.26 2.26
CA LEU A 75 7.57 6.42 1.62
C LEU A 75 6.61 7.14 2.56
N TRP A 76 5.90 6.40 3.43
CA TRP A 76 5.04 6.98 4.45
C TRP A 76 5.86 7.81 5.44
N ARG A 77 7.01 7.27 5.86
CA ARG A 77 7.93 7.98 6.75
C ARG A 77 8.45 9.27 6.09
N LEU A 78 8.86 9.18 4.81
CA LEU A 78 9.30 10.36 4.07
C LEU A 78 8.21 11.41 3.98
N SER A 79 6.97 10.97 3.76
CA SER A 79 5.83 11.88 3.67
C SER A 79 5.63 12.63 4.96
N HIS A 80 5.85 11.97 6.10
CA HIS A 80 5.77 12.63 7.39
C HIS A 80 6.91 13.65 7.54
N GLU A 81 8.12 13.28 7.17
CA GLU A 81 9.28 14.15 7.30
C GLU A 81 9.17 15.39 6.40
N PHE A 82 8.49 15.27 5.27
CA PHE A 82 8.20 16.41 4.40
C PHE A 82 6.89 17.11 4.78
N GLN A 83 6.32 16.75 5.93
CA GLN A 83 5.11 17.36 6.48
C GLN A 83 3.89 17.22 5.56
N ALA A 84 3.88 16.19 4.72
CA ALA A 84 2.73 15.89 3.86
C ALA A 84 1.59 15.31 4.67
N ILE A 85 1.88 14.71 5.84
CA ILE A 85 0.89 14.16 6.76
C ILE A 85 1.08 14.75 8.16
N PRO A 86 -0.01 14.91 8.92
CA PRO A 86 0.10 15.37 10.30
C PRO A 86 0.78 14.33 11.19
N THR A 87 1.50 14.81 12.22
CA THR A 87 2.18 13.93 13.17
C THR A 87 1.21 12.91 13.80
N ARG A 88 -0.01 13.33 14.10
CA ARG A 88 -1.01 12.46 14.71
C ARG A 88 -1.45 11.31 13.80
N SER A 89 -1.25 11.44 12.50
CA SER A 89 -1.61 10.39 11.52
C SER A 89 -0.43 9.47 11.19
N TYR A 90 0.76 9.87 11.62
CA TYR A 90 1.96 9.09 11.34
C TYR A 90 2.01 7.87 12.24
#